data_47c7b36506ee21fadddf21157f5a6670
#
_entry.id   47c7b36506ee21fadddf21157f5a6670
#
_cell.length_a   1.000
_cell.length_b   1.000
_cell.length_c   1.000
_cell.angle_alpha   90.00
_cell.angle_beta   90.00
_cell.angle_gamma   90.00
#
_symmetry.space_group_name_H-M   'P 1'
#
loop_
_entity.id
_entity.type
_entity.pdbx_description
1 polymer ?
#
loop_
_entity_poly.entity_id
_entity_poly.type
_entity_poly.pdbx_seq_one_letter_code
_entity_poly.pdbx_strand_id
1 'polypeptide(L)'
;MIRKTVEFSTPGTRLSVTNRQLVVERPDQPKATLPIEDLGVVIVDDVRACYTQAVFIELLEAGATLMVTGRDHLPTGMMLPLDAHHVQTERHRAQVEAREAVKKRAWQGLIRAKISLQGEVLTHFTGDHGGLLPMSRRVRSGDPENLEAQAAQRYWPRLFGADFRRDRKAEGINALLNYGYAVIRAATARAVVASGLIPSLGIFHSNRSNPFCLADDLLEPYRPYVDWRVRMLVDEGGEQVPSLDDRSTRAALLSLFNETVLVGERRNPLFLALQASAASLCRALTGGERTLALPEGLPLSFGLPGIEDGG
;
A
#
# COMPACT_ATOMS: atom_id res chain seq x y z
N MET A 1 2.12 6.59 17.52
CA MET A 1 2.84 7.63 16.75
C MET A 1 2.47 7.45 15.29
N ILE A 2 1.98 8.48 14.62
CA ILE A 2 1.59 8.42 13.20
C ILE A 2 2.86 8.59 12.37
N ARG A 3 3.24 7.58 11.61
CA ARG A 3 4.42 7.62 10.73
C ARG A 3 4.06 8.17 9.37
N LYS A 4 4.90 9.05 8.85
CA LYS A 4 4.69 9.77 7.59
C LYS A 4 5.37 9.04 6.42
N THR A 5 4.75 9.14 5.25
CA THR A 5 5.38 8.86 3.96
C THR A 5 5.83 10.19 3.37
N VAL A 6 7.11 10.29 3.02
CA VAL A 6 7.72 11.51 2.46
C VAL A 6 8.46 11.20 1.17
N GLU A 7 8.37 12.12 0.20
CA GLU A 7 9.09 12.05 -1.07
C GLU A 7 10.07 13.21 -1.23
N PHE A 8 11.27 12.90 -1.67
CA PHE A 8 12.30 13.85 -2.07
C PHE A 8 12.58 13.71 -3.56
N SER A 9 12.02 14.65 -4.35
CA SER A 9 12.12 14.68 -5.82
C SER A 9 12.78 15.94 -6.38
N THR A 10 13.26 16.83 -5.49
CA THR A 10 14.00 18.02 -5.95
C THR A 10 15.40 17.61 -6.40
N PRO A 11 15.80 17.94 -7.66
CA PRO A 11 17.12 17.60 -8.16
C PRO A 11 18.26 18.11 -7.30
N GLY A 12 19.24 17.22 -7.01
CA GLY A 12 20.39 17.54 -6.19
C GLY A 12 20.11 17.60 -4.69
N THR A 13 19.02 17.02 -4.23
CA THR A 13 18.71 16.86 -2.80
C THR A 13 19.84 16.13 -2.09
N ARG A 14 20.29 16.66 -0.96
CA ARG A 14 21.24 16.04 -0.04
C ARG A 14 20.58 15.68 1.27
N LEU A 15 20.69 14.43 1.68
CA LEU A 15 20.16 13.92 2.93
C LEU A 15 21.29 13.57 3.90
N SER A 16 21.15 14.05 5.14
CA SER A 16 22.08 13.76 6.24
C SER A 16 21.29 13.63 7.54
N VAL A 17 21.97 13.27 8.63
CA VAL A 17 21.34 13.15 9.95
C VAL A 17 22.10 14.00 10.96
N THR A 18 21.36 14.73 11.79
CA THR A 18 21.90 15.46 12.95
C THR A 18 20.86 15.39 14.06
N ASN A 19 21.27 15.02 15.28
CA ASN A 19 20.40 14.95 16.46
C ASN A 19 19.09 14.16 16.22
N ARG A 20 19.17 12.99 15.57
CA ARG A 20 18.03 12.15 15.21
C ARG A 20 16.99 12.83 14.29
N GLN A 21 17.41 13.88 13.60
CA GLN A 21 16.62 14.55 12.57
C GLN A 21 17.18 14.23 11.20
N LEU A 22 16.33 13.81 10.28
CA LEU A 22 16.67 13.77 8.86
C LEU A 22 16.78 15.21 8.37
N VAL A 23 17.95 15.57 7.95
CA VAL A 23 18.29 16.90 7.42
C VAL A 23 18.19 16.84 5.92
N VAL A 24 17.41 17.76 5.34
CA VAL A 24 17.16 17.87 3.90
C VAL A 24 17.69 19.18 3.39
N GLU A 25 18.71 19.11 2.55
CA GLU A 25 19.29 20.26 1.85
C GLU A 25 18.92 20.16 0.37
N ARG A 26 18.35 21.23 -0.15
CA ARG A 26 17.92 21.33 -1.55
C ARG A 26 18.52 22.61 -2.14
N PRO A 27 18.92 22.60 -3.43
CA PRO A 27 19.37 23.82 -4.09
C PRO A 27 18.32 24.92 -3.96
N ASP A 28 18.77 26.12 -3.64
CA ASP A 28 17.96 27.34 -3.59
C ASP A 28 16.74 27.31 -2.62
N GLN A 29 16.77 26.39 -1.65
CA GLN A 29 15.72 26.28 -0.64
C GLN A 29 16.29 26.24 0.78
N PRO A 30 15.56 26.74 1.78
CA PRO A 30 15.96 26.60 3.16
C PRO A 30 16.16 25.14 3.56
N LYS A 31 17.15 24.89 4.40
CA LYS A 31 17.36 23.58 5.04
C LYS A 31 16.14 23.20 5.87
N ALA A 32 15.64 21.99 5.68
CA ALA A 32 14.52 21.43 6.43
C ALA A 32 14.98 20.26 7.27
N THR A 33 14.25 20.00 8.38
CA THR A 33 14.50 18.84 9.24
C THR A 33 13.21 18.09 9.51
N LEU A 34 13.32 16.78 9.64
CA LEU A 34 12.21 15.88 9.95
C LEU A 34 12.64 14.90 11.04
N PRO A 35 11.86 14.74 12.15
CA PRO A 35 12.15 13.72 13.14
C PRO A 35 12.14 12.33 12.49
N ILE A 36 13.23 11.56 12.69
CA ILE A 36 13.34 10.22 12.06
C ILE A 36 12.28 9.27 12.61
N GLU A 37 11.89 9.40 13.85
CA GLU A 37 10.84 8.59 14.49
C GLU A 37 9.45 8.77 13.85
N ASP A 38 9.20 9.91 13.20
CA ASP A 38 7.96 10.18 12.47
C ASP A 38 7.94 9.57 11.07
N LEU A 39 9.07 9.04 10.60
CA LEU A 39 9.18 8.52 9.23
C LEU A 39 8.83 7.03 9.17
N GLY A 40 8.02 6.67 8.20
CA GLY A 40 7.65 5.29 7.91
C GLY A 40 8.18 4.82 6.56
N VAL A 41 7.94 5.61 5.52
CA VAL A 41 8.50 5.38 4.18
C VAL A 41 9.14 6.68 3.71
N VAL A 42 10.39 6.60 3.29
CA VAL A 42 11.14 7.68 2.66
C VAL A 42 11.36 7.30 1.20
N ILE A 43 10.83 8.09 0.29
CA ILE A 43 10.96 7.91 -1.16
C ILE A 43 11.97 8.92 -1.66
N VAL A 44 12.96 8.47 -2.42
CA VAL A 44 13.92 9.36 -3.08
C VAL A 44 13.81 9.18 -4.57
N ASP A 45 13.30 10.23 -5.20
CA ASP A 45 12.93 10.28 -6.61
C ASP A 45 13.79 11.31 -7.37
N ASP A 46 15.11 11.20 -7.18
CA ASP A 46 16.09 11.97 -7.93
C ASP A 46 17.39 11.18 -8.08
N VAL A 47 17.84 10.97 -9.32
CA VAL A 47 19.08 10.25 -9.65
C VAL A 47 20.36 10.96 -9.18
N ARG A 48 20.29 12.24 -8.80
CA ARG A 48 21.40 13.04 -8.29
C ARG A 48 21.39 13.19 -6.77
N ALA A 49 20.44 12.53 -6.08
CA ALA A 49 20.37 12.60 -4.62
C ALA A 49 21.65 12.06 -3.99
N CYS A 50 22.11 12.73 -2.95
CA CYS A 50 23.28 12.34 -2.16
C CYS A 50 22.87 12.02 -0.72
N TYR A 51 23.50 11.00 -0.13
CA TYR A 51 23.20 10.56 1.23
C TYR A 51 24.48 10.42 2.05
N THR A 52 24.36 10.69 3.35
CA THR A 52 25.36 10.19 4.29
C THR A 52 24.98 8.78 4.75
N GLN A 53 25.95 7.95 5.10
CA GLN A 53 25.71 6.59 5.65
C GLN A 53 24.75 6.62 6.85
N ALA A 54 24.81 7.65 7.68
CA ALA A 54 23.95 7.82 8.86
C ALA A 54 22.43 7.82 8.51
N VAL A 55 22.06 8.28 7.31
CA VAL A 55 20.65 8.27 6.88
C VAL A 55 20.11 6.84 6.83
N PHE A 56 20.88 5.91 6.28
CA PHE A 56 20.49 4.50 6.18
C PHE A 56 20.39 3.85 7.56
N ILE A 57 21.41 4.06 8.41
CA ILE A 57 21.46 3.51 9.76
C ILE A 57 20.25 3.96 10.56
N GLU A 58 20.06 5.25 10.71
CA GLU A 58 19.03 5.83 11.57
C GLU A 58 17.59 5.52 11.07
N LEU A 59 17.37 5.52 9.76
CA LEU A 59 16.07 5.13 9.20
C LEU A 59 15.74 3.66 9.47
N LEU A 60 16.70 2.76 9.27
CA LEU A 60 16.52 1.32 9.48
C LEU A 60 16.34 1.00 10.97
N GLU A 61 17.12 1.60 11.87
CA GLU A 61 16.97 1.44 13.32
C GLU A 61 15.61 1.97 13.81
N ALA A 62 15.10 3.05 13.23
CA ALA A 62 13.75 3.53 13.50
C ALA A 62 12.67 2.65 12.86
N GLY A 63 13.03 1.61 12.11
CA GLY A 63 12.10 0.74 11.39
C GLY A 63 11.37 1.46 10.25
N ALA A 64 11.97 2.50 9.66
CA ALA A 64 11.52 3.11 8.44
C ALA A 64 12.05 2.33 7.22
N THR A 65 11.38 2.50 6.08
CA THR A 65 11.82 1.96 4.79
C THR A 65 12.30 3.10 3.91
N LEU A 66 13.46 2.94 3.29
CA LEU A 66 13.90 3.83 2.23
C LEU A 66 13.64 3.18 0.88
N MET A 67 12.99 3.90 -0.02
CA MET A 67 12.69 3.47 -1.39
C MET A 67 13.36 4.42 -2.38
N VAL A 68 14.01 3.85 -3.38
CA VAL A 68 14.59 4.60 -4.50
C VAL A 68 13.83 4.29 -5.78
N THR A 69 13.60 5.31 -6.61
CA THR A 69 12.89 5.17 -7.88
C THR A 69 13.86 5.17 -9.05
N GLY A 70 13.40 4.67 -10.18
CA GLY A 70 14.05 4.79 -11.47
C GLY A 70 13.76 6.13 -12.14
N ARG A 71 14.20 6.27 -13.41
CA ARG A 71 13.92 7.46 -14.22
C ARG A 71 12.45 7.58 -14.64
N ASP A 72 11.72 6.51 -14.54
CA ASP A 72 10.27 6.39 -14.78
C ASP A 72 9.43 6.67 -13.52
N HIS A 73 10.06 7.16 -12.45
CA HIS A 73 9.49 7.40 -11.13
C HIS A 73 8.97 6.14 -10.42
N LEU A 74 9.11 4.94 -11.02
CA LEU A 74 8.70 3.70 -10.39
C LEU A 74 9.77 3.16 -9.44
N PRO A 75 9.38 2.51 -8.32
CA PRO A 75 10.33 1.93 -7.39
C PRO A 75 11.24 0.90 -8.02
N THR A 76 12.54 1.14 -7.92
CA THR A 76 13.61 0.24 -8.40
C THR A 76 14.20 -0.58 -7.26
N GLY A 77 14.23 -0.03 -6.04
CA GLY A 77 14.77 -0.73 -4.88
C GLY A 77 14.23 -0.19 -3.57
N MET A 78 14.34 -1.01 -2.51
CA MET A 78 14.02 -0.59 -1.16
C MET A 78 14.99 -1.20 -0.15
N MET A 79 15.22 -0.48 0.95
CA MET A 79 15.94 -0.97 2.12
C MET A 79 14.95 -1.25 3.24
N LEU A 80 15.03 -2.46 3.81
CA LEU A 80 14.23 -2.94 4.93
C LEU A 80 15.15 -3.36 6.07
N PRO A 81 14.75 -3.22 7.35
CA PRO A 81 15.53 -3.72 8.47
C PRO A 81 15.72 -5.25 8.38
N LEU A 82 16.93 -5.72 8.70
CA LEU A 82 17.24 -7.16 8.77
C LEU A 82 16.68 -7.78 10.05
N ASP A 83 16.77 -7.05 11.17
CA ASP A 83 16.31 -7.46 12.50
C ASP A 83 15.17 -6.55 12.95
N ALA A 84 13.97 -6.88 12.50
CA ALA A 84 12.78 -6.04 12.73
C ALA A 84 11.91 -6.54 13.89
N HIS A 85 12.14 -7.76 14.43
CA HIS A 85 11.31 -8.34 15.48
C HIS A 85 12.05 -9.35 16.36
N HIS A 86 11.96 -9.18 17.68
CA HIS A 86 12.71 -9.97 18.68
C HIS A 86 12.44 -11.48 18.66
N VAL A 87 11.30 -11.96 18.17
CA VAL A 87 10.97 -13.39 17.96
C VAL A 87 10.91 -13.75 16.47
N GLN A 88 11.68 -13.09 15.65
CA GLN A 88 11.64 -13.24 14.18
C GLN A 88 11.83 -14.68 13.73
N THR A 89 12.83 -15.39 14.26
CA THR A 89 13.11 -16.78 13.89
C THR A 89 11.96 -17.73 14.19
N GLU A 90 11.28 -17.54 15.33
CA GLU A 90 10.10 -18.33 15.71
C GLU A 90 8.96 -18.09 14.71
N ARG A 91 8.69 -16.84 14.38
CA ARG A 91 7.65 -16.47 13.40
C ARG A 91 7.96 -16.99 12.00
N HIS A 92 9.22 -16.95 11.58
CA HIS A 92 9.65 -17.51 10.29
C HIS A 92 9.33 -19.01 10.21
N ARG A 93 9.69 -19.78 11.27
CA ARG A 93 9.38 -21.22 11.34
C ARG A 93 7.87 -21.46 11.28
N ALA A 94 7.10 -20.75 12.10
CA ALA A 94 5.65 -20.87 12.11
C ALA A 94 5.00 -20.51 10.75
N GLN A 95 5.53 -19.50 10.05
CA GLN A 95 5.06 -19.15 8.70
C GLN A 95 5.34 -20.25 7.69
N VAL A 96 6.54 -20.85 7.73
CA VAL A 96 6.90 -21.96 6.83
C VAL A 96 5.99 -23.17 7.09
N GLU A 97 5.78 -23.51 8.36
CA GLU A 97 4.98 -24.66 8.82
C GLU A 97 3.46 -24.43 8.78
N ALA A 98 3.02 -23.19 8.47
CA ALA A 98 1.61 -22.84 8.44
C ALA A 98 0.82 -23.75 7.49
N ARG A 99 -0.26 -24.35 8.01
CA ARG A 99 -1.11 -25.28 7.26
C ARG A 99 -1.77 -24.60 6.05
N GLU A 100 -1.85 -25.30 4.94
CA GLU A 100 -2.53 -24.83 3.72
C GLU A 100 -3.96 -24.32 3.97
N ALA A 101 -4.70 -24.95 4.87
CA ALA A 101 -6.04 -24.51 5.23
C ALA A 101 -6.07 -23.11 5.85
N VAL A 102 -5.02 -22.72 6.59
CA VAL A 102 -4.88 -21.38 7.16
C VAL A 102 -4.57 -20.38 6.06
N LYS A 103 -3.61 -20.68 5.19
CA LYS A 103 -3.23 -19.84 4.04
C LYS A 103 -4.42 -19.59 3.12
N LYS A 104 -5.14 -20.65 2.73
CA LYS A 104 -6.34 -20.55 1.88
C LYS A 104 -7.48 -19.73 2.52
N ARG A 105 -7.66 -19.81 3.83
CA ARG A 105 -8.64 -18.99 4.56
C ARG A 105 -8.21 -17.52 4.62
N ALA A 106 -6.93 -17.27 4.86
CA ALA A 106 -6.39 -15.92 4.84
C ALA A 106 -6.59 -15.29 3.45
N TRP A 107 -6.25 -16.02 2.39
CA TRP A 107 -6.49 -15.58 1.01
C TRP A 107 -7.95 -15.28 0.72
N GLN A 108 -8.86 -16.15 1.15
CA GLN A 108 -10.31 -15.89 1.05
C GLN A 108 -10.71 -14.54 1.67
N GLY A 109 -10.19 -14.23 2.87
CA GLY A 109 -10.45 -12.95 3.53
C GLY A 109 -9.95 -11.77 2.73
N LEU A 110 -8.72 -11.85 2.23
CA LEU A 110 -8.10 -10.79 1.42
C LEU A 110 -8.91 -10.51 0.15
N ILE A 111 -9.29 -11.55 -0.58
CA ILE A 111 -10.04 -11.39 -1.84
C ILE A 111 -11.48 -10.93 -1.59
N ARG A 112 -12.13 -11.39 -0.53
CA ARG A 112 -13.44 -10.85 -0.13
C ARG A 112 -13.38 -9.34 0.13
N ALA A 113 -12.41 -8.89 0.92
CA ALA A 113 -12.24 -7.47 1.23
C ALA A 113 -11.92 -6.67 -0.04
N LYS A 114 -11.01 -7.15 -0.89
CA LYS A 114 -10.69 -6.51 -2.18
C LYS A 114 -11.94 -6.32 -3.05
N ILE A 115 -12.69 -7.39 -3.31
CA ILE A 115 -13.85 -7.33 -4.21
C ILE A 115 -14.96 -6.45 -3.59
N SER A 116 -15.15 -6.50 -2.27
CA SER A 116 -16.09 -5.61 -1.59
C SER A 116 -15.73 -4.14 -1.80
N LEU A 117 -14.47 -3.77 -1.53
CA LEU A 117 -13.99 -2.40 -1.72
C LEU A 117 -14.03 -1.95 -3.17
N GLN A 118 -13.75 -2.84 -4.15
CA GLN A 118 -13.96 -2.54 -5.56
C GLN A 118 -15.42 -2.23 -5.86
N GLY A 119 -16.37 -2.94 -5.26
CA GLY A 119 -17.80 -2.66 -5.37
C GLY A 119 -18.17 -1.29 -4.80
N GLU A 120 -17.59 -0.91 -3.67
CA GLU A 120 -17.80 0.41 -3.05
C GLU A 120 -17.20 1.54 -3.88
N VAL A 121 -16.00 1.35 -4.44
CA VAL A 121 -15.39 2.31 -5.38
C VAL A 121 -16.30 2.51 -6.59
N LEU A 122 -16.83 1.45 -7.20
CA LEU A 122 -17.79 1.60 -8.30
C LEU A 122 -19.06 2.33 -7.86
N THR A 123 -19.63 1.96 -6.72
CA THR A 123 -20.83 2.64 -6.20
C THR A 123 -20.60 4.14 -6.05
N HIS A 124 -19.43 4.53 -5.54
CA HIS A 124 -19.07 5.92 -5.33
C HIS A 124 -19.04 6.72 -6.66
N PHE A 125 -18.42 6.17 -7.71
CA PHE A 125 -18.25 6.89 -8.98
C PHE A 125 -19.36 6.69 -10.01
N THR A 126 -20.11 5.59 -9.93
CA THR A 126 -21.09 5.20 -10.96
C THR A 126 -22.50 4.98 -10.43
N GLY A 127 -22.68 4.98 -9.12
CA GLY A 127 -23.97 4.67 -8.48
C GLY A 127 -24.33 3.17 -8.45
N ASP A 128 -23.50 2.30 -9.07
CA ASP A 128 -23.74 0.85 -9.11
C ASP A 128 -22.48 0.06 -8.78
N HIS A 129 -22.60 -0.93 -7.91
CA HIS A 129 -21.50 -1.80 -7.51
C HIS A 129 -21.08 -2.84 -8.57
N GLY A 130 -21.67 -2.86 -9.75
CA GLY A 130 -21.33 -3.78 -10.85
C GLY A 130 -21.48 -5.28 -10.54
N GLY A 131 -22.29 -5.64 -9.53
CA GLY A 131 -22.46 -7.02 -9.06
C GLY A 131 -21.29 -7.52 -8.20
N LEU A 132 -20.35 -6.64 -7.79
CA LEU A 132 -19.15 -7.04 -7.03
C LEU A 132 -19.47 -7.35 -5.55
N LEU A 133 -20.40 -6.61 -4.91
CA LEU A 133 -20.76 -6.88 -3.51
C LEU A 133 -21.35 -8.29 -3.30
N PRO A 134 -22.33 -8.77 -4.10
CA PRO A 134 -22.75 -10.18 -3.99
C PRO A 134 -21.65 -11.17 -4.38
N MET A 135 -20.74 -10.82 -5.32
CA MET A 135 -19.61 -11.66 -5.72
C MET A 135 -18.61 -11.87 -4.57
N SER A 136 -18.29 -10.81 -3.80
CA SER A 136 -17.36 -10.90 -2.66
C SER A 136 -17.80 -11.95 -1.65
N ARG A 137 -19.11 -12.05 -1.38
CA ARG A 137 -19.68 -13.02 -0.42
C ARG A 137 -19.54 -14.47 -0.87
N ARG A 138 -19.41 -14.70 -2.18
CA ARG A 138 -19.28 -16.03 -2.79
C ARG A 138 -17.86 -16.58 -2.77
N VAL A 139 -16.84 -15.74 -2.51
CA VAL A 139 -15.43 -16.19 -2.48
C VAL A 139 -15.26 -17.29 -1.45
N ARG A 140 -14.87 -18.48 -1.88
CA ARG A 140 -14.59 -19.64 -1.03
C ARG A 140 -13.10 -19.71 -0.68
N SER A 141 -12.75 -20.58 0.27
CA SER A 141 -11.37 -20.79 0.72
C SER A 141 -10.43 -21.10 -0.45
N GLY A 142 -9.41 -20.25 -0.64
CA GLY A 142 -8.45 -20.34 -1.74
C GLY A 142 -8.95 -19.85 -3.09
N ASP A 143 -10.14 -19.25 -3.17
CA ASP A 143 -10.77 -18.71 -4.39
C ASP A 143 -10.75 -19.68 -5.60
N PRO A 144 -11.28 -20.92 -5.47
CA PRO A 144 -11.18 -21.93 -6.52
C PRO A 144 -11.93 -21.56 -7.81
N GLU A 145 -12.87 -20.62 -7.73
CA GLU A 145 -13.63 -20.12 -8.90
C GLU A 145 -12.92 -18.93 -9.58
N ASN A 146 -11.78 -18.47 -9.04
CA ASN A 146 -11.06 -17.30 -9.52
C ASN A 146 -11.98 -16.07 -9.65
N LEU A 147 -12.74 -15.81 -8.57
CA LEU A 147 -13.66 -14.66 -8.52
C LEU A 147 -12.89 -13.35 -8.50
N GLU A 148 -11.64 -13.36 -8.05
CA GLU A 148 -10.74 -12.21 -8.16
C GLU A 148 -10.58 -11.72 -9.61
N ALA A 149 -10.23 -12.62 -10.54
CA ALA A 149 -10.06 -12.27 -11.94
C ALA A 149 -11.39 -11.87 -12.61
N GLN A 150 -12.49 -12.55 -12.26
CA GLN A 150 -13.82 -12.20 -12.75
C GLN A 150 -14.25 -10.81 -12.26
N ALA A 151 -13.95 -10.46 -11.02
CA ALA A 151 -14.21 -9.13 -10.47
C ALA A 151 -13.41 -8.06 -11.22
N ALA A 152 -12.11 -8.29 -11.44
CA ALA A 152 -11.25 -7.37 -12.18
C ALA A 152 -11.77 -7.10 -13.61
N GLN A 153 -12.23 -8.15 -14.33
CA GLN A 153 -12.82 -8.00 -15.66
C GLN A 153 -14.08 -7.11 -15.67
N ARG A 154 -14.87 -7.13 -14.60
CA ARG A 154 -16.06 -6.29 -14.48
C ARG A 154 -15.72 -4.88 -14.00
N TYR A 155 -14.72 -4.76 -13.12
CA TYR A 155 -14.35 -3.54 -12.42
C TYR A 155 -13.71 -2.51 -13.34
N TRP A 156 -12.64 -2.87 -14.04
CA TRP A 156 -11.82 -1.93 -14.78
C TRP A 156 -12.58 -1.16 -15.87
N PRO A 157 -13.37 -1.79 -16.74
CA PRO A 157 -14.12 -1.07 -17.75
C PRO A 157 -15.20 -0.14 -17.17
N ARG A 158 -15.74 -0.49 -15.99
CA ARG A 158 -16.74 0.37 -15.33
C ARG A 158 -16.12 1.58 -14.65
N LEU A 159 -14.90 1.41 -14.12
CA LEU A 159 -14.23 2.49 -13.39
C LEU A 159 -13.60 3.53 -14.35
N PHE A 160 -12.95 3.10 -15.41
CA PHE A 160 -12.16 3.96 -16.31
C PHE A 160 -12.65 4.02 -17.76
N GLY A 161 -13.80 3.42 -18.05
CA GLY A 161 -14.35 3.38 -19.41
C GLY A 161 -14.16 2.04 -20.11
N ALA A 162 -15.04 1.74 -21.09
CA ALA A 162 -15.13 0.43 -21.74
C ALA A 162 -13.82 -0.04 -22.43
N ASP A 163 -13.03 0.91 -22.90
CA ASP A 163 -11.78 0.63 -23.62
C ASP A 163 -10.57 0.47 -22.68
N PHE A 164 -10.73 0.82 -21.41
CA PHE A 164 -9.63 0.70 -20.45
C PHE A 164 -9.25 -0.76 -20.22
N ARG A 165 -7.93 -1.01 -20.31
CA ARG A 165 -7.32 -2.30 -19.96
C ARG A 165 -6.21 -2.09 -18.97
N ARG A 166 -6.23 -2.87 -17.89
CA ARG A 166 -5.15 -2.84 -16.89
C ARG A 166 -3.88 -3.45 -17.48
N ASP A 167 -2.87 -2.62 -17.71
CA ASP A 167 -1.57 -3.01 -18.22
C ASP A 167 -0.44 -2.41 -17.37
N ARG A 168 0.48 -3.25 -16.92
CA ARG A 168 1.61 -2.84 -16.08
C ARG A 168 2.68 -2.03 -16.84
N LYS A 169 2.63 -2.03 -18.18
CA LYS A 169 3.61 -1.34 -19.03
C LYS A 169 3.05 -0.11 -19.73
N ALA A 170 1.74 0.08 -19.67
CA ALA A 170 1.11 1.21 -20.33
C ALA A 170 1.25 2.50 -19.49
N GLU A 171 1.31 3.62 -20.19
CA GLU A 171 1.37 4.96 -19.65
C GLU A 171 -0.01 5.47 -19.16
N GLY A 172 -0.09 6.74 -18.83
CA GLY A 172 -1.32 7.41 -18.42
C GLY A 172 -1.89 6.85 -17.11
N ILE A 173 -3.19 6.53 -17.08
CA ILE A 173 -3.87 5.98 -15.89
C ILE A 173 -3.14 4.75 -15.34
N ASN A 174 -2.60 3.90 -16.21
CA ASN A 174 -1.87 2.72 -15.79
C ASN A 174 -0.57 3.06 -15.05
N ALA A 175 0.14 4.11 -15.46
CA ALA A 175 1.35 4.58 -14.78
C ALA A 175 1.02 5.09 -13.36
N LEU A 176 -0.07 5.86 -13.20
CA LEU A 176 -0.56 6.33 -11.89
C LEU A 176 -0.90 5.17 -10.96
N LEU A 177 -1.63 4.16 -11.46
CA LEU A 177 -1.94 2.94 -10.72
C LEU A 177 -0.67 2.16 -10.34
N ASN A 178 0.29 2.05 -11.25
CA ASN A 178 1.56 1.36 -10.99
C ASN A 178 2.36 2.04 -9.88
N TYR A 179 2.47 3.38 -9.93
CA TYR A 179 3.14 4.15 -8.90
C TYR A 179 2.46 3.95 -7.53
N GLY A 180 1.16 4.17 -7.44
CA GLY A 180 0.41 4.01 -6.18
C GLY A 180 0.54 2.60 -5.60
N TYR A 181 0.42 1.55 -6.43
CA TYR A 181 0.60 0.17 -6.00
C TYR A 181 2.03 -0.13 -5.54
N ALA A 182 3.02 0.43 -6.21
CA ALA A 182 4.41 0.23 -5.84
C ALA A 182 4.73 0.86 -4.48
N VAL A 183 4.18 2.04 -4.19
CA VAL A 183 4.38 2.69 -2.89
C VAL A 183 3.63 1.97 -1.77
N ILE A 184 2.36 1.56 -1.98
CA ILE A 184 1.64 0.74 -0.99
C ILE A 184 2.37 -0.60 -0.77
N ARG A 185 2.91 -1.21 -1.82
CA ARG A 185 3.71 -2.44 -1.72
C ARG A 185 4.92 -2.26 -0.81
N ALA A 186 5.62 -1.14 -0.92
CA ALA A 186 6.76 -0.85 -0.05
C ALA A 186 6.34 -0.70 1.43
N ALA A 187 5.23 0.01 1.68
CA ALA A 187 4.68 0.14 3.02
C ALA A 187 4.19 -1.21 3.59
N THR A 188 3.59 -2.05 2.73
CA THR A 188 3.15 -3.41 3.09
C THR A 188 4.35 -4.32 3.38
N ALA A 189 5.40 -4.29 2.56
CA ALA A 189 6.62 -5.06 2.78
C ALA A 189 7.27 -4.70 4.12
N ARG A 190 7.33 -3.39 4.42
CA ARG A 190 7.75 -2.90 5.72
C ARG A 190 6.89 -3.48 6.87
N ALA A 191 5.57 -3.43 6.74
CA ALA A 191 4.64 -3.93 7.75
C ALA A 191 4.80 -5.45 7.98
N VAL A 192 5.01 -6.22 6.91
CA VAL A 192 5.30 -7.66 6.93
C VAL A 192 6.59 -7.94 7.70
N VAL A 193 7.69 -7.25 7.36
CA VAL A 193 8.99 -7.41 8.03
C VAL A 193 8.92 -6.98 9.49
N ALA A 194 8.29 -5.85 9.80
CA ALA A 194 8.07 -5.38 11.17
C ALA A 194 7.19 -6.34 12.01
N SER A 195 6.37 -7.15 11.35
CA SER A 195 5.60 -8.23 11.99
C SER A 195 6.39 -9.54 12.12
N GLY A 196 7.69 -9.55 11.79
CA GLY A 196 8.56 -10.72 11.87
C GLY A 196 8.22 -11.80 10.85
N LEU A 197 7.63 -11.45 9.71
CA LEU A 197 7.29 -12.37 8.63
C LEU A 197 8.28 -12.26 7.46
N ILE A 198 8.46 -13.35 6.72
CA ILE A 198 9.28 -13.43 5.50
C ILE A 198 8.47 -12.86 4.32
N PRO A 199 8.89 -11.74 3.71
CA PRO A 199 8.12 -11.09 2.66
C PRO A 199 8.02 -11.90 1.35
N SER A 200 8.96 -12.80 1.07
CA SER A 200 8.97 -13.63 -0.15
C SER A 200 8.09 -14.88 -0.05
N LEU A 201 7.68 -15.30 1.15
CA LEU A 201 6.82 -16.48 1.33
C LEU A 201 5.35 -16.08 1.37
N GLY A 202 4.72 -15.99 0.20
CA GLY A 202 3.29 -15.69 0.07
C GLY A 202 2.39 -16.79 0.63
N ILE A 203 1.13 -16.41 0.86
CA ILE A 203 0.05 -17.37 1.21
C ILE A 203 -0.67 -17.89 -0.03
N PHE A 204 -0.56 -17.19 -1.14
CA PHE A 204 -1.13 -17.54 -2.45
C PHE A 204 -0.12 -17.38 -3.58
N HIS A 205 0.48 -16.20 -3.75
CA HIS A 205 1.50 -15.99 -4.77
C HIS A 205 2.80 -16.72 -4.42
N SER A 206 3.36 -17.43 -5.41
CA SER A 206 4.56 -18.26 -5.25
C SER A 206 5.56 -18.08 -6.41
N ASN A 207 5.68 -16.85 -6.91
CA ASN A 207 6.62 -16.55 -7.99
C ASN A 207 8.06 -16.64 -7.47
N ARG A 208 8.88 -17.51 -8.09
CA ARG A 208 10.27 -17.80 -7.69
C ARG A 208 11.23 -16.60 -7.78
N SER A 209 10.90 -15.58 -8.57
CA SER A 209 11.72 -14.38 -8.74
C SER A 209 11.19 -13.14 -7.99
N ASN A 210 10.04 -13.26 -7.33
CA ASN A 210 9.44 -12.15 -6.59
C ASN A 210 9.82 -12.20 -5.10
N PRO A 211 10.64 -11.26 -4.59
CA PRO A 211 11.03 -11.22 -3.18
C PRO A 211 9.93 -10.75 -2.23
N PHE A 212 8.76 -10.37 -2.73
CA PHE A 212 7.68 -9.73 -1.97
C PHE A 212 6.31 -10.40 -2.16
N CYS A 213 6.28 -11.72 -2.42
CA CYS A 213 5.02 -12.44 -2.63
C CYS A 213 3.99 -12.22 -1.51
N LEU A 214 4.42 -12.24 -0.24
CA LEU A 214 3.52 -12.01 0.90
C LEU A 214 3.01 -10.57 0.98
N ALA A 215 3.86 -9.61 0.65
CA ALA A 215 3.44 -8.22 0.58
C ALA A 215 2.42 -8.02 -0.55
N ASP A 216 2.63 -8.69 -1.70
CA ASP A 216 1.71 -8.66 -2.84
C ASP A 216 0.37 -9.30 -2.48
N ASP A 217 0.36 -10.40 -1.69
CA ASP A 217 -0.88 -11.00 -1.18
C ASP A 217 -1.62 -10.05 -0.22
N LEU A 218 -0.91 -9.50 0.75
CA LEU A 218 -1.51 -8.70 1.82
C LEU A 218 -2.01 -7.33 1.32
N LEU A 219 -1.42 -6.78 0.27
CA LEU A 219 -1.81 -5.49 -0.27
C LEU A 219 -3.10 -5.56 -1.12
N GLU A 220 -3.59 -6.74 -1.51
CA GLU A 220 -4.74 -6.86 -2.41
C GLU A 220 -5.98 -6.08 -1.94
N PRO A 221 -6.41 -6.12 -0.68
CA PRO A 221 -7.55 -5.32 -0.21
C PRO A 221 -7.26 -3.80 -0.16
N TYR A 222 -6.00 -3.39 -0.28
CA TYR A 222 -5.62 -1.97 -0.29
C TYR A 222 -5.50 -1.36 -1.69
N ARG A 223 -5.47 -2.20 -2.75
CA ARG A 223 -5.44 -1.71 -4.14
C ARG A 223 -6.61 -0.80 -4.47
N PRO A 224 -7.87 -1.10 -4.07
CA PRO A 224 -9.00 -0.24 -4.39
C PRO A 224 -8.89 1.21 -3.86
N TYR A 225 -8.11 1.46 -2.81
CA TYR A 225 -7.85 2.83 -2.34
C TYR A 225 -6.98 3.62 -3.34
N VAL A 226 -6.00 2.96 -3.96
CA VAL A 226 -5.22 3.57 -5.05
C VAL A 226 -6.12 3.82 -6.26
N ASP A 227 -6.95 2.84 -6.63
CA ASP A 227 -7.86 2.93 -7.75
C ASP A 227 -8.82 4.12 -7.59
N TRP A 228 -9.37 4.26 -6.40
CA TRP A 228 -10.22 5.36 -5.98
C TRP A 228 -9.49 6.72 -6.10
N ARG A 229 -8.26 6.82 -5.58
CA ARG A 229 -7.48 8.06 -5.63
C ARG A 229 -7.08 8.43 -7.05
N VAL A 230 -6.67 7.45 -7.84
CA VAL A 230 -6.34 7.67 -9.26
C VAL A 230 -7.58 8.12 -10.04
N ARG A 231 -8.74 7.51 -9.80
CA ARG A 231 -9.98 7.94 -10.45
C ARG A 231 -10.34 9.38 -10.10
N MET A 232 -10.21 9.80 -8.84
CA MET A 232 -10.41 11.18 -8.43
C MET A 232 -9.48 12.14 -9.19
N LEU A 233 -8.18 11.82 -9.26
CA LEU A 233 -7.20 12.64 -9.98
C LEU A 233 -7.52 12.76 -11.47
N VAL A 234 -8.01 11.69 -12.09
CA VAL A 234 -8.45 11.70 -13.48
C VAL A 234 -9.67 12.60 -13.67
N ASP A 235 -10.63 12.53 -12.76
CA ASP A 235 -11.84 13.39 -12.83
C ASP A 235 -11.51 14.87 -12.58
N GLU A 236 -10.58 15.16 -11.66
CA GLU A 236 -10.07 16.51 -11.39
C GLU A 236 -9.26 17.07 -12.58
N GLY A 237 -8.53 16.23 -13.29
CA GLY A 237 -7.72 16.61 -14.47
C GLY A 237 -8.55 16.89 -15.74
N GLY A 238 -9.82 16.52 -15.77
CA GLY A 238 -10.72 16.73 -16.91
C GLY A 238 -10.27 15.97 -18.17
N GLU A 239 -9.95 16.68 -19.24
CA GLU A 239 -9.53 16.07 -20.51
C GLU A 239 -8.08 15.55 -20.49
N GLN A 240 -7.26 15.98 -19.53
CA GLN A 240 -5.86 15.58 -19.43
C GLN A 240 -5.63 14.61 -18.29
N VAL A 241 -5.09 13.43 -18.61
CA VAL A 241 -4.66 12.49 -17.57
C VAL A 241 -3.44 13.07 -16.86
N PRO A 242 -3.46 13.19 -15.52
CA PRO A 242 -2.32 13.69 -14.75
C PRO A 242 -1.04 12.87 -15.01
N SER A 243 0.11 13.55 -15.05
CA SER A 243 1.42 12.90 -15.27
C SER A 243 2.14 12.60 -13.95
N LEU A 244 2.92 11.53 -13.91
CA LEU A 244 3.87 11.27 -12.81
C LEU A 244 5.05 12.24 -12.80
N ASP A 245 5.34 12.92 -13.89
CA ASP A 245 6.36 13.99 -13.92
C ASP A 245 5.96 15.16 -13.00
N ASP A 246 4.64 15.36 -12.80
CA ASP A 246 4.14 16.38 -11.91
C ASP A 246 4.25 15.96 -10.45
N ARG A 247 5.01 16.74 -9.69
CA ARG A 247 5.17 16.53 -8.24
C ARG A 247 3.83 16.57 -7.49
N SER A 248 2.91 17.42 -7.90
CA SER A 248 1.56 17.52 -7.32
C SER A 248 0.80 16.21 -7.46
N THR A 249 0.86 15.55 -8.62
CA THR A 249 0.25 14.24 -8.87
C THR A 249 0.80 13.18 -7.94
N ARG A 250 2.13 13.09 -7.81
CA ARG A 250 2.76 12.13 -6.89
C ARG A 250 2.40 12.43 -5.43
N ALA A 251 2.46 13.71 -5.02
CA ALA A 251 2.07 14.11 -3.66
C ALA A 251 0.61 13.76 -3.34
N ALA A 252 -0.30 13.92 -4.30
CA ALA A 252 -1.69 13.53 -4.17
C ALA A 252 -1.87 12.01 -4.01
N LEU A 253 -1.10 11.18 -4.73
CA LEU A 253 -1.08 9.73 -4.54
C LEU A 253 -0.53 9.34 -3.17
N LEU A 254 0.52 10.02 -2.70
CA LEU A 254 1.12 9.76 -1.39
C LEU A 254 0.24 10.18 -0.21
N SER A 255 -0.62 11.19 -0.39
CA SER A 255 -1.55 11.62 0.66
C SER A 255 -2.50 10.51 1.10
N LEU A 256 -2.70 9.49 0.25
CA LEU A 256 -3.51 8.30 0.55
C LEU A 256 -3.09 7.61 1.87
N PHE A 257 -1.82 7.64 2.24
CA PHE A 257 -1.34 7.03 3.49
C PHE A 257 -1.85 7.72 4.76
N ASN A 258 -2.31 8.97 4.64
CA ASN A 258 -2.88 9.75 5.72
C ASN A 258 -4.41 9.59 5.81
N GLU A 259 -5.04 9.02 4.78
CA GLU A 259 -6.48 8.77 4.76
C GLU A 259 -6.88 7.81 5.89
N THR A 260 -7.95 8.18 6.60
CA THR A 260 -8.48 7.35 7.67
C THR A 260 -9.37 6.26 7.10
N VAL A 261 -9.03 5.01 7.40
CA VAL A 261 -9.77 3.82 7.00
C VAL A 261 -10.22 3.02 8.22
N LEU A 262 -11.29 2.26 8.09
CA LEU A 262 -11.77 1.35 9.11
C LEU A 262 -11.06 -0.01 8.95
N VAL A 263 -10.46 -0.52 10.03
CA VAL A 263 -9.88 -1.87 10.08
C VAL A 263 -10.36 -2.58 11.33
N GLY A 264 -11.24 -3.53 11.16
CA GLY A 264 -12.05 -4.05 12.25
C GLY A 264 -12.90 -2.92 12.83
N GLU A 265 -12.89 -2.73 14.13
CA GLU A 265 -13.64 -1.64 14.80
C GLU A 265 -12.82 -0.34 14.97
N ARG A 266 -11.62 -0.26 14.39
CA ARG A 266 -10.69 0.86 14.63
C ARG A 266 -10.51 1.72 13.39
N ARG A 267 -10.61 3.03 13.60
CA ARG A 267 -10.25 4.04 12.60
C ARG A 267 -8.75 4.30 12.68
N ASN A 268 -8.04 4.11 11.58
CA ASN A 268 -6.60 4.29 11.49
C ASN A 268 -6.21 4.97 10.18
N PRO A 269 -5.15 5.77 10.15
CA PRO A 269 -4.50 6.11 8.89
C PRO A 269 -4.16 4.83 8.12
N LEU A 270 -4.28 4.86 6.78
CA LEU A 270 -4.04 3.70 5.92
C LEU A 270 -2.68 3.06 6.19
N PHE A 271 -1.67 3.87 6.51
CA PHE A 271 -0.34 3.38 6.88
C PHE A 271 -0.36 2.45 8.12
N LEU A 272 -1.12 2.81 9.16
CA LEU A 272 -1.29 1.99 10.36
C LEU A 272 -2.22 0.80 10.12
N ALA A 273 -3.19 0.95 9.22
CA ALA A 273 -4.08 -0.13 8.80
C ALA A 273 -3.28 -1.29 8.16
N LEU A 274 -2.32 -1.01 7.28
CA LEU A 274 -1.40 -2.01 6.73
C LEU A 274 -0.64 -2.76 7.81
N GLN A 275 -0.19 -2.07 8.85
CA GLN A 275 0.53 -2.68 9.97
C GLN A 275 -0.38 -3.57 10.82
N ALA A 276 -1.63 -3.14 11.05
CA ALA A 276 -2.63 -3.95 11.76
C ALA A 276 -2.97 -5.24 10.99
N SER A 277 -3.13 -5.15 9.67
CA SER A 277 -3.36 -6.32 8.81
C SER A 277 -2.17 -7.28 8.82
N ALA A 278 -0.94 -6.79 8.70
CA ALA A 278 0.26 -7.63 8.77
C ALA A 278 0.40 -8.35 10.12
N ALA A 279 0.14 -7.64 11.22
CA ALA A 279 0.17 -8.21 12.56
C ALA A 279 -0.94 -9.28 12.75
N SER A 280 -2.14 -9.07 12.21
CA SER A 280 -3.23 -10.06 12.28
C SER A 280 -2.92 -11.30 11.44
N LEU A 281 -2.31 -11.13 10.25
CA LEU A 281 -1.85 -12.24 9.43
C LEU A 281 -0.77 -13.05 10.15
N CYS A 282 0.19 -12.38 10.80
CA CYS A 282 1.20 -13.05 11.63
C CYS A 282 0.54 -13.92 12.70
N ARG A 283 -0.43 -13.39 13.46
CA ARG A 283 -1.17 -14.17 14.48
C ARG A 283 -1.91 -15.36 13.86
N ALA A 284 -2.53 -15.19 12.71
CA ALA A 284 -3.20 -16.28 12.01
C ALA A 284 -2.23 -17.40 11.60
N LEU A 285 -1.06 -17.06 11.08
CA LEU A 285 -0.04 -18.03 10.66
C LEU A 285 0.65 -18.73 11.84
N THR A 286 0.74 -18.07 13.00
CA THR A 286 1.34 -18.64 14.23
C THR A 286 0.35 -19.39 15.13
N GLY A 287 -0.87 -19.68 14.63
CA GLY A 287 -1.86 -20.48 15.35
C GLY A 287 -2.81 -19.72 16.27
N GLY A 288 -2.80 -18.38 16.21
CA GLY A 288 -3.70 -17.49 16.97
C GLY A 288 -5.04 -17.26 16.30
N GLU A 289 -5.37 -16.02 16.02
CA GLU A 289 -6.64 -15.57 15.45
C GLU A 289 -6.94 -16.22 14.09
N ARG A 290 -8.23 -16.48 13.84
CA ARG A 290 -8.68 -17.04 12.54
C ARG A 290 -9.15 -15.98 11.55
N THR A 291 -9.46 -14.78 12.03
CA THR A 291 -9.96 -13.66 11.21
C THR A 291 -8.89 -12.60 11.08
N LEU A 292 -8.67 -12.14 9.86
CA LEU A 292 -7.73 -11.06 9.59
C LEU A 292 -8.39 -9.70 9.88
N ALA A 293 -7.62 -8.77 10.43
CA ALA A 293 -8.00 -7.37 10.48
C ALA A 293 -7.74 -6.75 9.10
N LEU A 294 -8.80 -6.56 8.32
CA LEU A 294 -8.74 -6.06 6.95
C LEU A 294 -9.49 -4.73 6.82
N PRO A 295 -9.18 -3.92 5.82
CA PRO A 295 -9.87 -2.65 5.63
C PRO A 295 -11.32 -2.86 5.16
N GLU A 296 -12.19 -2.00 5.66
CA GLU A 296 -13.62 -1.95 5.36
C GLU A 296 -14.01 -0.51 4.98
N GLY A 297 -14.77 -0.35 3.92
CA GLY A 297 -15.25 0.94 3.47
C GLY A 297 -14.20 1.82 2.78
N LEU A 298 -14.69 2.85 2.10
CA LEU A 298 -13.84 3.91 1.52
C LEU A 298 -13.28 4.79 2.64
N PRO A 299 -12.28 5.66 2.33
CA PRO A 299 -11.73 6.58 3.32
C PRO A 299 -12.81 7.47 3.95
N LEU A 300 -12.73 7.64 5.28
CA LEU A 300 -13.75 8.35 6.06
C LEU A 300 -13.76 9.87 5.84
N SER A 301 -12.71 10.43 5.27
CA SER A 301 -12.62 11.85 4.88
C SER A 301 -13.64 12.24 3.79
N PHE A 302 -14.24 11.25 3.14
CA PHE A 302 -15.29 11.42 2.12
C PHE A 302 -16.57 10.75 2.62
N GLY A 303 -17.12 11.29 3.71
CA GLY A 303 -18.41 10.86 4.24
C GLY A 303 -19.47 10.79 3.15
N LEU A 304 -20.33 9.78 3.22
CA LEU A 304 -21.54 9.72 2.42
C LEU A 304 -22.22 11.09 2.47
N PRO A 305 -22.62 11.67 1.33
CA PRO A 305 -23.41 12.89 1.35
C PRO A 305 -24.71 12.59 2.11
N GLY A 306 -24.84 13.11 3.34
CA GLY A 306 -26.10 13.04 4.08
C GLY A 306 -26.08 12.50 5.52
N ILE A 307 -24.94 12.41 6.21
CA ILE A 307 -24.95 12.27 7.67
C ILE A 307 -24.26 13.52 8.25
N GLU A 308 -25.07 14.56 8.48
CA GLU A 308 -24.73 15.64 9.38
C GLU A 308 -24.50 15.03 10.76
N ASP A 309 -23.30 15.22 11.32
CA ASP A 309 -23.04 14.94 12.73
C ASP A 309 -23.97 15.82 13.55
N GLY A 310 -25.06 15.23 14.02
CA GLY A 310 -25.97 15.88 14.93
C GLY A 310 -25.33 15.97 16.32
N GLY A 311 -25.04 17.24 16.71
CA GLY A 311 -24.95 17.70 18.10
C GLY A 311 -23.85 17.22 18.98
#